data_3657099f48511e370cf4ebbe97849ee4
#
_entry.id   3657099f48511e370cf4ebbe97849ee4
#
_cell.length_a   1.000
_cell.length_b   1.000
_cell.length_c   1.000
_cell.angle_alpha   90.00
_cell.angle_beta   90.00
_cell.angle_gamma   90.00
#
_symmetry.space_group_name_H-M   'P 1'
#
loop_
_entity.id
_entity.type
_entity.pdbx_description
1 polymer ?
#
loop_
_entity_poly.entity_id
_entity_poly.type
_entity_poly.pdbx_seq_one_letter_code
_entity_poly.pdbx_strand_id
1 'polypeptide(L)'
;MELFDYLQANMILTAFIGICLLTFLIRLPHLCAVKNFTYSYSAKTRYGIQDHNYNFSVIRVKGGYRCYIERTPSFRGRDTSHYMPHYWVEQGTNRHYICWTGKIKYPEQAKTLCQNWSDATQQFIDTGKPAPGFERS
;
A
#
# COMPACT_ATOMS: atom_id res chain seq x y z
N MET A 1 -16.45 48.55 35.66
CA MET A 1 -15.94 48.50 34.27
C MET A 1 -14.83 47.48 34.14
N GLU A 2 -13.90 47.38 35.04
CA GLU A 2 -12.75 46.46 34.98
C GLU A 2 -13.09 44.97 35.04
N LEU A 3 -14.12 44.52 35.75
CA LEU A 3 -14.46 43.11 35.90
C LEU A 3 -15.06 42.52 34.61
N PHE A 4 -15.76 43.32 33.84
CA PHE A 4 -16.38 42.89 32.56
C PHE A 4 -15.31 42.69 31.47
N ASP A 5 -14.34 43.57 31.42
CA ASP A 5 -13.21 43.50 30.48
C ASP A 5 -12.33 42.28 30.76
N TYR A 6 -12.10 41.93 32.03
CA TYR A 6 -11.36 40.79 32.47
C TYR A 6 -12.03 39.45 32.07
N LEU A 7 -13.36 39.38 32.23
CA LEU A 7 -14.14 38.19 31.85
C LEU A 7 -14.17 38.00 30.33
N GLN A 8 -14.27 39.11 29.58
CA GLN A 8 -14.29 39.05 28.11
C GLN A 8 -12.94 38.62 27.53
N ALA A 9 -11.81 39.11 28.09
CA ALA A 9 -10.46 38.70 27.70
C ALA A 9 -10.22 37.22 27.97
N ASN A 10 -10.69 36.67 29.09
CA ASN A 10 -10.54 35.25 29.41
C ASN A 10 -11.40 34.34 28.51
N MET A 11 -12.61 34.78 28.12
CA MET A 11 -13.45 34.04 27.16
C MET A 11 -12.81 33.95 25.77
N ILE A 12 -12.20 35.04 25.30
CA ILE A 12 -11.51 35.08 24.01
C ILE A 12 -10.30 34.16 24.04
N LEU A 13 -9.50 34.20 25.12
CA LEU A 13 -8.31 33.37 25.28
C LEU A 13 -8.65 31.88 25.31
N THR A 14 -9.70 31.47 26.03
CA THR A 14 -10.16 30.07 26.07
C THR A 14 -10.69 29.59 24.72
N ALA A 15 -11.41 30.46 23.96
CA ALA A 15 -11.84 30.13 22.60
C ALA A 15 -10.68 29.93 21.63
N PHE A 16 -9.64 30.78 21.72
CA PHE A 16 -8.43 30.65 20.90
C PHE A 16 -7.65 29.36 21.19
N ILE A 17 -7.49 29.01 22.47
CA ILE A 17 -6.81 27.76 22.87
C ILE A 17 -7.63 26.54 22.37
N GLY A 18 -8.95 26.57 22.45
CA GLY A 18 -9.82 25.51 21.95
C GLY A 18 -9.69 25.32 20.43
N ILE A 19 -9.66 26.41 19.66
CA ILE A 19 -9.50 26.35 18.20
C ILE A 19 -8.12 25.84 17.81
N CYS A 20 -7.05 26.28 18.50
CA CYS A 20 -5.70 25.80 18.26
C CYS A 20 -5.53 24.31 18.56
N LEU A 21 -6.13 23.80 19.66
CA LEU A 21 -6.15 22.38 20.00
C LEU A 21 -6.93 21.57 18.97
N LEU A 22 -8.07 22.06 18.51
CA LEU A 22 -8.89 21.37 17.51
C LEU A 22 -8.17 21.28 16.16
N THR A 23 -7.53 22.35 15.72
CA THR A 23 -6.73 22.35 14.47
C THR A 23 -5.49 21.46 14.57
N PHE A 24 -4.87 21.36 15.75
CA PHE A 24 -3.77 20.46 16.01
C PHE A 24 -4.21 18.98 15.95
N LEU A 25 -5.36 18.65 16.59
CA LEU A 25 -5.92 17.30 16.57
C LEU A 25 -6.37 16.86 15.16
N ILE A 26 -6.86 17.76 14.33
CA ILE A 26 -7.24 17.47 12.93
C ILE A 26 -5.99 17.19 12.07
N ARG A 27 -4.82 17.77 12.41
CA ARG A 27 -3.57 17.55 11.68
C ARG A 27 -2.77 16.32 12.12
N LEU A 28 -3.05 15.75 13.29
CA LEU A 28 -2.34 14.57 13.81
C LEU A 28 -2.39 13.33 12.89
N PRO A 29 -3.49 12.98 12.21
CA PRO A 29 -3.50 11.81 11.33
C PRO A 29 -2.57 11.94 10.10
N HIS A 30 -2.15 13.15 9.73
CA HIS A 30 -1.20 13.35 8.63
C HIS A 30 0.28 13.18 9.03
N LEU A 31 0.59 13.16 10.33
CA LEU A 31 1.96 13.00 10.84
C LEU A 31 2.42 11.55 10.96
N CYS A 32 1.51 10.58 10.96
CA CYS A 32 1.80 9.14 10.98
C CYS A 32 1.83 8.50 9.59
N ALA A 33 2.32 9.18 8.58
CA ALA A 33 2.58 8.53 7.30
C ALA A 33 3.75 7.54 7.48
N VAL A 34 3.43 6.26 7.67
CA VAL A 34 4.42 5.18 7.67
C VAL A 34 5.26 5.32 6.41
N LYS A 35 6.57 5.58 6.58
CA LYS A 35 7.45 5.86 5.43
C LYS A 35 7.65 4.60 4.57
N ASN A 36 7.95 3.50 5.21
CA ASN A 36 8.20 2.19 4.57
C ASN A 36 7.70 1.10 5.51
N PHE A 37 7.23 -0.02 4.95
CA PHE A 37 6.84 -1.19 5.73
C PHE A 37 6.98 -2.47 4.90
N THR A 38 7.08 -3.59 5.57
CA THR A 38 7.00 -4.92 4.96
C THR A 38 5.58 -5.44 5.05
N TYR A 39 5.17 -6.20 4.05
CA TYR A 39 3.85 -6.81 4.00
C TYR A 39 3.95 -8.25 3.53
N SER A 40 3.37 -9.17 4.29
CA SER A 40 3.28 -10.58 3.93
C SER A 40 1.82 -10.95 3.70
N TYR A 41 1.56 -11.73 2.66
CA TYR A 41 0.24 -12.16 2.31
C TYR A 41 0.24 -13.62 1.87
N SER A 42 -0.73 -14.39 2.35
CA SER A 42 -0.99 -15.76 1.90
C SER A 42 -2.11 -15.72 0.88
N ALA A 43 -1.77 -15.94 -0.39
CA ALA A 43 -2.73 -15.87 -1.48
C ALA A 43 -3.79 -16.98 -1.41
N LYS A 44 -4.97 -16.70 -1.95
CA LYS A 44 -6.06 -17.67 -2.05
C LYS A 44 -5.68 -18.74 -3.07
N THR A 45 -5.65 -19.99 -2.65
CA THR A 45 -5.44 -21.16 -3.53
C THR A 45 -6.65 -22.07 -3.47
N ARG A 46 -7.05 -22.60 -4.64
CA ARG A 46 -8.14 -23.59 -4.75
C ARG A 46 -7.64 -25.02 -4.70
N TYR A 47 -6.34 -25.24 -4.76
CA TYR A 47 -5.73 -26.56 -4.95
C TYR A 47 -4.91 -27.03 -3.76
N GLY A 48 -5.05 -26.39 -2.60
CA GLY A 48 -4.33 -26.79 -1.38
C GLY A 48 -2.80 -26.73 -1.52
N ILE A 49 -2.28 -25.82 -2.34
CA ILE A 49 -0.85 -25.68 -2.60
C ILE A 49 -0.15 -25.15 -1.34
N GLN A 50 0.90 -25.85 -0.88
CA GLN A 50 1.58 -25.53 0.38
C GLN A 50 2.27 -24.16 0.34
N ASP A 51 2.91 -23.80 -0.78
CA ASP A 51 3.58 -22.50 -0.91
C ASP A 51 2.71 -21.52 -1.71
N HIS A 52 2.07 -20.62 -0.99
CA HIS A 52 1.24 -19.55 -1.49
C HIS A 52 1.53 -18.22 -0.77
N ASN A 53 2.73 -18.09 -0.18
CA ASN A 53 3.14 -16.95 0.61
C ASN A 53 3.97 -15.96 -0.22
N TYR A 54 3.60 -14.69 -0.13
CA TYR A 54 4.21 -13.56 -0.82
C TYR A 54 4.73 -12.56 0.21
N ASN A 55 5.90 -11.98 -0.06
CA ASN A 55 6.46 -10.93 0.77
C ASN A 55 6.77 -9.70 -0.07
N PHE A 56 6.47 -8.54 0.48
CA PHE A 56 6.65 -7.25 -0.18
C PHE A 56 7.37 -6.25 0.74
N SER A 57 8.15 -5.37 0.11
CA SER A 57 8.61 -4.14 0.73
C SER A 57 7.84 -2.97 0.11
N VAL A 58 7.05 -2.28 0.91
CA VAL A 58 6.29 -1.11 0.47
C VAL A 58 7.06 0.14 0.84
N ILE A 59 7.57 0.83 -0.16
CA ILE A 59 8.48 1.97 0.01
C ILE A 59 7.79 3.24 -0.46
N ARG A 60 7.90 4.29 0.36
CA ARG A 60 7.40 5.61 -0.01
C ARG A 60 8.30 6.24 -1.07
N VAL A 61 7.71 6.64 -2.18
CA VAL A 61 8.38 7.34 -3.29
C VAL A 61 7.71 8.69 -3.55
N LYS A 62 8.30 9.50 -4.42
CA LYS A 62 7.69 10.78 -4.81
C LYS A 62 6.30 10.54 -5.43
N GLY A 63 5.27 10.95 -4.71
CA GLY A 63 3.87 10.85 -5.16
C GLY A 63 3.10 9.62 -4.69
N GLY A 64 3.66 8.78 -3.80
CA GLY A 64 2.91 7.65 -3.23
C GLY A 64 3.77 6.51 -2.71
N TYR A 65 3.32 5.28 -2.95
CA TYR A 65 4.02 4.06 -2.56
C TYR A 65 4.34 3.21 -3.78
N ARG A 66 5.43 2.44 -3.67
CA ARG A 66 5.85 1.40 -4.62
C ARG A 66 5.96 0.08 -3.88
N CYS A 67 5.37 -0.97 -4.44
CA CYS A 67 5.32 -2.30 -3.84
C CYS A 67 6.38 -3.18 -4.50
N TYR A 68 7.52 -3.40 -3.83
CA TYR A 68 8.57 -4.29 -4.30
C TYR A 68 8.26 -5.73 -3.91
N ILE A 69 8.51 -6.65 -4.83
CA ILE A 69 8.27 -8.08 -4.67
C ILE A 69 9.56 -8.69 -4.11
N GLU A 70 9.55 -9.11 -2.86
CA GLU A 70 10.73 -9.71 -2.21
C GLU A 70 10.71 -11.24 -2.30
N ARG A 71 9.52 -11.82 -2.30
CA ARG A 71 9.33 -13.27 -2.41
C ARG A 71 8.03 -13.62 -3.10
N THR A 72 8.12 -14.59 -4.02
CA THR A 72 6.98 -15.29 -4.60
C THR A 72 7.15 -16.80 -4.44
N PRO A 73 6.06 -17.58 -4.47
CA PRO A 73 6.14 -19.02 -4.67
C PRO A 73 6.82 -19.37 -6.01
N SER A 74 7.30 -20.61 -6.13
CA SER A 74 7.81 -21.12 -7.39
C SER A 74 6.71 -21.18 -8.44
N PHE A 75 7.01 -20.76 -9.66
CA PHE A 75 6.09 -20.89 -10.80
C PHE A 75 5.93 -22.34 -11.31
N ARG A 76 6.58 -23.32 -10.66
CA ARG A 76 6.43 -24.76 -10.93
C ARG A 76 6.67 -25.15 -12.39
N GLY A 77 7.67 -24.51 -13.03
CA GLY A 77 7.98 -24.75 -14.44
C GLY A 77 6.94 -24.19 -15.43
N ARG A 78 5.99 -23.36 -14.97
CA ARG A 78 5.09 -22.63 -15.86
C ARG A 78 5.90 -21.69 -16.74
N ASP A 79 5.57 -21.65 -18.01
CA ASP A 79 6.14 -20.68 -18.95
C ASP A 79 5.63 -19.28 -18.60
N THR A 80 6.52 -18.42 -18.14
CA THR A 80 6.22 -17.03 -17.77
C THR A 80 6.45 -16.06 -18.94
N SER A 81 6.91 -16.53 -20.10
CA SER A 81 7.22 -15.68 -21.27
C SER A 81 5.98 -14.99 -21.83
N HIS A 82 4.81 -15.65 -21.77
CA HIS A 82 3.52 -15.10 -22.18
C HIS A 82 2.71 -14.51 -21.02
N TYR A 83 3.01 -14.90 -19.82
CA TYR A 83 2.45 -14.35 -18.60
C TYR A 83 3.51 -13.55 -17.88
N MET A 84 3.49 -12.27 -18.11
CA MET A 84 4.20 -11.33 -17.24
C MET A 84 3.22 -10.92 -16.14
N PRO A 85 3.33 -11.46 -14.91
CA PRO A 85 2.63 -10.83 -13.81
C PRO A 85 3.08 -9.38 -13.81
N HIS A 86 2.17 -8.46 -14.06
CA HIS A 86 2.42 -7.03 -14.24
C HIS A 86 3.41 -6.47 -13.21
N TYR A 87 4.69 -6.62 -13.48
CA TYR A 87 5.77 -6.03 -12.70
C TYR A 87 6.79 -5.35 -13.60
N TRP A 88 7.45 -4.36 -13.03
CA TRP A 88 8.58 -3.68 -13.63
C TRP A 88 9.87 -4.05 -12.92
N VAL A 89 10.97 -3.98 -13.63
CA VAL A 89 12.32 -4.11 -13.07
C VAL A 89 12.88 -2.71 -12.86
N GLU A 90 13.31 -2.40 -11.65
CA GLU A 90 13.94 -1.13 -11.35
C GLU A 90 15.36 -1.11 -11.92
N GLN A 91 15.65 -0.10 -12.74
CA GLN A 91 16.97 0.06 -13.32
C GLN A 91 18.03 0.28 -12.22
N GLY A 92 19.15 -0.43 -12.34
CA GLY A 92 20.30 -0.33 -11.43
C GLY A 92 20.23 -1.23 -10.20
N THR A 93 19.06 -1.68 -9.76
CA THR A 93 18.92 -2.56 -8.58
C THR A 93 18.43 -3.96 -8.91
N ASN A 94 17.91 -4.18 -10.10
CA ASN A 94 17.20 -5.40 -10.54
C ASN A 94 16.04 -5.81 -9.63
N ARG A 95 15.52 -4.90 -8.78
CA ARG A 95 14.36 -5.17 -7.93
C ARG A 95 13.08 -5.16 -8.76
N HIS A 96 12.25 -6.14 -8.53
CA HIS A 96 10.92 -6.20 -9.16
C HIS A 96 9.90 -5.45 -8.32
N TYR A 97 9.03 -4.68 -8.95
CA TYR A 97 7.92 -4.03 -8.27
C TYR A 97 6.63 -4.15 -9.09
N ILE A 98 5.49 -4.19 -8.40
CA ILE A 98 4.18 -4.34 -9.05
C ILE A 98 3.93 -3.14 -9.96
N CYS A 99 3.59 -3.41 -11.23
CA CYS A 99 3.17 -2.39 -12.18
C CYS A 99 1.79 -1.87 -11.80
N TRP A 100 1.66 -0.55 -11.70
CA TRP A 100 0.39 0.12 -11.43
C TRP A 100 0.33 1.46 -12.14
N THR A 101 -0.76 1.73 -12.84
CA THR A 101 -0.92 2.96 -13.64
C THR A 101 -1.37 4.17 -12.82
N GLY A 102 -1.89 3.96 -11.62
CA GLY A 102 -2.33 5.01 -10.71
C GLY A 102 -1.31 5.38 -9.63
N LYS A 103 -1.65 6.40 -8.83
CA LYS A 103 -0.87 6.77 -7.64
C LYS A 103 -1.43 6.04 -6.42
N ILE A 104 -0.58 5.29 -5.73
CA ILE A 104 -0.91 4.64 -4.46
C ILE A 104 -0.61 5.64 -3.35
N LYS A 105 -1.62 6.32 -2.84
CA LYS A 105 -1.45 7.40 -1.87
C LYS A 105 -1.39 6.93 -0.42
N TYR A 106 -2.04 5.81 -0.11
CA TYR A 106 -2.23 5.30 1.25
C TYR A 106 -1.68 3.88 1.41
N PRO A 107 -1.18 3.52 2.61
CA PRO A 107 -0.69 2.18 2.90
C PRO A 107 -1.70 1.08 2.61
N GLU A 108 -2.98 1.31 2.87
CA GLU A 108 -4.03 0.30 2.64
C GLU A 108 -4.25 0.02 1.15
N GLN A 109 -4.10 1.02 0.29
CA GLN A 109 -4.13 0.83 -1.16
C GLN A 109 -2.95 -0.04 -1.62
N ALA A 110 -1.76 0.16 -1.02
CA ALA A 110 -0.59 -0.66 -1.32
C ALA A 110 -0.80 -2.12 -0.90
N LYS A 111 -1.38 -2.38 0.28
CA LYS A 111 -1.73 -3.72 0.73
C LYS A 111 -2.73 -4.39 -0.21
N THR A 112 -3.80 -3.69 -0.57
CA THR A 112 -4.82 -4.19 -1.52
C THR A 112 -4.20 -4.54 -2.87
N LEU A 113 -3.29 -3.69 -3.39
CA LEU A 113 -2.59 -3.99 -4.63
C LEU A 113 -1.73 -5.26 -4.50
N CYS A 114 -0.97 -5.42 -3.40
CA CYS A 114 -0.18 -6.61 -3.14
C CYS A 114 -1.07 -7.87 -3.06
N GLN A 115 -2.22 -7.81 -2.39
CA GLN A 115 -3.19 -8.92 -2.30
C GLN A 115 -3.72 -9.32 -3.67
N ASN A 116 -4.24 -8.36 -4.43
CA ASN A 116 -4.81 -8.63 -5.76
C ASN A 116 -3.76 -9.21 -6.72
N TRP A 117 -2.55 -8.67 -6.69
CA TRP A 117 -1.45 -9.18 -7.50
C TRP A 117 -1.05 -10.60 -7.08
N SER A 118 -0.98 -10.89 -5.78
CA SER A 118 -0.67 -12.22 -5.26
C SER A 118 -1.73 -13.24 -5.63
N ASP A 119 -3.02 -12.90 -5.48
CA ASP A 119 -4.14 -13.80 -5.81
C ASP A 119 -4.16 -14.11 -7.32
N ALA A 120 -3.92 -13.10 -8.16
CA ALA A 120 -3.84 -13.29 -9.62
C ALA A 120 -2.63 -14.15 -10.02
N THR A 121 -1.47 -13.91 -9.40
CA THR A 121 -0.25 -14.69 -9.64
C THR A 121 -0.43 -16.14 -9.17
N GLN A 122 -1.06 -16.34 -8.00
CA GLN A 122 -1.33 -17.69 -7.50
C GLN A 122 -2.31 -18.44 -8.41
N GLN A 123 -3.34 -17.78 -8.91
CA GLN A 123 -4.24 -18.40 -9.90
C GLN A 123 -3.48 -18.89 -11.13
N PHE A 124 -2.51 -18.10 -11.62
CA PHE A 124 -1.67 -18.54 -12.73
C PHE A 124 -0.79 -19.73 -12.36
N ILE A 125 -0.16 -19.71 -11.18
CA ILE A 125 0.65 -20.84 -10.68
C ILE A 125 -0.21 -22.11 -10.59
N ASP A 126 -1.44 -21.98 -10.10
CA ASP A 126 -2.35 -23.10 -9.92
C ASP A 126 -2.88 -23.67 -11.23
N THR A 127 -3.25 -22.81 -12.17
CA THR A 127 -4.04 -23.19 -13.35
C THR A 127 -3.28 -23.12 -14.68
N GLY A 128 -2.19 -22.35 -14.72
CA GLY A 128 -1.50 -21.98 -15.96
C GLY A 128 -2.22 -20.92 -16.79
N LYS A 129 -3.34 -20.35 -16.27
CA LYS A 129 -4.13 -19.34 -16.97
C LYS A 129 -4.05 -18.00 -16.20
N PRO A 130 -3.85 -16.87 -16.89
CA PRO A 130 -3.87 -15.59 -16.24
C PRO A 130 -5.25 -15.29 -15.62
N ALA A 131 -5.26 -14.53 -14.55
CA ALA A 131 -6.51 -14.02 -13.98
C ALA A 131 -7.10 -12.94 -14.92
N PRO A 132 -8.45 -12.81 -14.98
CA PRO A 132 -9.10 -11.75 -15.75
C PRO A 132 -8.55 -10.37 -15.42
N GLY A 133 -8.20 -9.56 -16.44
CA GLY A 133 -7.57 -8.26 -16.29
C GLY A 133 -6.05 -8.29 -16.09
N PHE A 134 -5.43 -9.46 -16.02
CA PHE A 134 -3.99 -9.67 -16.00
C PHE A 134 -3.47 -10.28 -17.31
N GLU A 135 -4.32 -10.33 -18.31
CA GLU A 135 -3.98 -10.77 -19.66
C GLU A 135 -3.16 -9.68 -20.37
N ARG A 136 -2.14 -10.10 -21.10
CA ARG A 136 -1.37 -9.17 -21.93
C ARG A 136 -2.21 -8.79 -23.16
N SER A 137 -2.50 -7.50 -23.30
CA SER A 137 -3.02 -6.95 -24.56
C SER A 137 -1.93 -6.87 -25.62
#